data_a9bd8ba69210ba97e2c6f2135e0877a3
#
_entry.id   a9bd8ba69210ba97e2c6f2135e0877a3
#
_cell.length_a   1.000
_cell.length_b   1.000
_cell.length_c   1.000
_cell.angle_alpha   90.00
_cell.angle_beta   90.00
_cell.angle_gamma   90.00
#
_symmetry.space_group_name_H-M   'P 1'
#
loop_
_entity.id
_entity.type
_entity.pdbx_description
1 polymer ?
#
loop_
_entity_poly.entity_id
_entity_poly.type
_entity_poly.pdbx_seq_one_letter_code
_entity_poly.pdbx_strand_id
1 'polypeptide(L)'
;GENKIILKKTNNYEKDLEKNHVILSRKKRQNMINKKLEGFCNLKRSKLVENKDLFDRVVDSVEYPNVLFGTFSEKYFDLPEFLLKSVMFEKQDYFCFVKNESLMNSFAFISSKDISKKKKITKGNENVLKARFSDAEFFIKEDRKKKLEDRIGNLKEIIFFRNAGNLYQRAERIQKLIIFISGKINLDFKKFYKYLNLSNVDLTCELVKEFPSLQGKVGGYYASLENFPNEVCDAISNQYNLDFPKSDNYLTLLMSI
;
A
#
# COMPACT_ATOMS: atom_id res chain seq x y z
N GLY A 1 23.41 -11.61 -19.84
CA GLY A 1 24.31 -10.71 -20.57
C GLY A 1 24.57 -11.23 -21.96
N GLU A 2 24.85 -10.34 -22.87
CA GLU A 2 25.12 -10.70 -24.31
C GLU A 2 26.45 -11.42 -24.52
N ASN A 3 27.38 -11.36 -23.55
CA ASN A 3 28.71 -11.93 -23.69
C ASN A 3 28.88 -13.17 -22.79
N LYS A 4 29.43 -14.24 -23.41
CA LYS A 4 29.81 -15.46 -22.70
C LYS A 4 31.05 -15.19 -21.83
N ILE A 5 30.96 -15.36 -20.53
CA ILE A 5 32.06 -15.19 -19.60
C ILE A 5 32.70 -16.55 -19.36
N ILE A 6 34.02 -16.66 -19.60
CA ILE A 6 34.79 -17.85 -19.29
C ILE A 6 35.49 -17.60 -17.94
N LEU A 7 35.05 -18.29 -16.90
CA LEU A 7 35.71 -18.25 -15.58
C LEU A 7 36.97 -19.12 -15.62
N LYS A 8 38.12 -18.49 -15.49
CA LYS A 8 39.42 -19.19 -15.58
C LYS A 8 39.94 -19.76 -14.25
N LYS A 9 39.55 -19.17 -13.14
CA LYS A 9 39.98 -19.58 -11.77
C LYS A 9 38.88 -19.31 -10.74
N THR A 10 38.65 -20.29 -9.84
CA THR A 10 37.66 -20.18 -8.76
C THR A 10 37.95 -19.05 -7.78
N ASN A 11 39.21 -18.74 -7.53
CA ASN A 11 39.61 -17.65 -6.59
C ASN A 11 39.22 -16.23 -7.05
N ASN A 12 38.87 -16.04 -8.32
CA ASN A 12 38.48 -14.75 -8.89
C ASN A 12 36.99 -14.69 -9.24
N TYR A 13 36.22 -15.73 -8.91
CA TYR A 13 34.82 -15.88 -9.31
C TYR A 13 33.97 -14.63 -9.01
N GLU A 14 33.95 -14.19 -7.76
CA GLU A 14 33.18 -12.99 -7.36
C GLU A 14 33.64 -11.71 -8.07
N LYS A 15 34.98 -11.53 -8.22
CA LYS A 15 35.53 -10.35 -8.90
C LYS A 15 35.19 -10.34 -10.37
N ASP A 16 35.20 -11.49 -11.01
CA ASP A 16 34.87 -11.61 -12.45
C ASP A 16 33.37 -11.42 -12.68
N LEU A 17 32.50 -11.88 -11.78
CA LEU A 17 31.08 -11.58 -11.80
C LEU A 17 30.82 -10.08 -11.63
N GLU A 18 31.49 -9.45 -10.66
CA GLU A 18 31.31 -8.02 -10.37
C GLU A 18 31.72 -7.13 -11.56
N LYS A 19 32.82 -7.46 -12.25
CA LYS A 19 33.25 -6.78 -13.49
C LYS A 19 32.20 -6.89 -14.60
N ASN A 20 31.37 -7.93 -14.53
CA ASN A 20 30.29 -8.17 -15.49
C ASN A 20 28.90 -7.79 -14.92
N HIS A 21 28.88 -6.87 -13.96
CA HIS A 21 27.66 -6.32 -13.36
C HIS A 21 26.81 -7.37 -12.65
N VAL A 22 27.43 -8.33 -11.96
CA VAL A 22 26.74 -9.29 -11.09
C VAL A 22 27.37 -9.27 -9.71
N ILE A 23 26.64 -8.84 -8.69
CA ILE A 23 27.08 -8.82 -7.29
C ILE A 23 26.44 -9.98 -6.56
N LEU A 24 27.22 -11.02 -6.29
CA LEU A 24 26.76 -12.26 -5.67
C LEU A 24 26.28 -12.02 -4.23
N SER A 25 27.04 -11.26 -3.43
CA SER A 25 26.74 -11.00 -2.03
C SER A 25 25.48 -10.14 -1.85
N ARG A 26 24.41 -10.72 -1.26
CA ARG A 26 23.17 -10.01 -0.89
C ARG A 26 23.48 -8.80 0.00
N LYS A 27 24.35 -8.98 1.01
CA LYS A 27 24.74 -7.90 1.93
C LYS A 27 25.43 -6.74 1.20
N LYS A 28 26.22 -7.03 0.17
CA LYS A 28 26.86 -5.99 -0.65
C LYS A 28 25.79 -5.22 -1.45
N ARG A 29 24.82 -5.91 -2.05
CA ARG A 29 23.70 -5.25 -2.75
C ARG A 29 22.88 -4.37 -1.81
N GLN A 30 22.55 -4.86 -0.60
CA GLN A 30 21.86 -4.08 0.44
C GLN A 30 22.63 -2.79 0.77
N ASN A 31 23.93 -2.91 1.05
CA ASN A 31 24.75 -1.76 1.40
C ASN A 31 24.81 -0.73 0.27
N MET A 32 24.88 -1.18 -0.99
CA MET A 32 24.88 -0.27 -2.14
C MET A 32 23.56 0.49 -2.27
N ILE A 33 22.44 -0.18 -2.07
CA ILE A 33 21.10 0.45 -2.13
C ILE A 33 20.98 1.45 -0.98
N ASN A 34 21.24 1.03 0.27
CA ASN A 34 21.13 1.88 1.45
C ASN A 34 21.98 3.14 1.31
N LYS A 35 23.25 3.01 0.94
CA LYS A 35 24.16 4.15 0.77
C LYS A 35 23.61 5.20 -0.20
N LYS A 36 22.93 4.76 -1.27
CA LYS A 36 22.34 5.67 -2.26
C LYS A 36 21.06 6.33 -1.75
N LEU A 37 20.20 5.58 -1.06
CA LEU A 37 18.97 6.10 -0.47
C LEU A 37 19.29 7.10 0.65
N GLU A 38 20.20 6.75 1.55
CA GLU A 38 20.69 7.64 2.61
C GLU A 38 21.33 8.91 2.06
N GLY A 39 22.15 8.79 1.01
CA GLY A 39 22.75 9.95 0.34
C GLY A 39 21.69 10.90 -0.21
N PHE A 40 20.61 10.38 -0.78
CA PHE A 40 19.46 11.20 -1.24
C PHE A 40 18.74 11.84 -0.04
N CYS A 41 18.46 11.07 1.01
CA CYS A 41 17.80 11.58 2.22
C CYS A 41 18.60 12.76 2.83
N ASN A 42 19.91 12.61 2.96
CA ASN A 42 20.78 13.67 3.48
C ASN A 42 20.76 14.92 2.60
N LEU A 43 20.85 14.74 1.26
CA LEU A 43 20.83 15.86 0.31
C LEU A 43 19.50 16.63 0.35
N LYS A 44 18.39 15.92 0.48
CA LYS A 44 17.03 16.51 0.47
C LYS A 44 16.51 16.88 1.85
N ARG A 45 17.26 16.56 2.93
CA ARG A 45 16.81 16.68 4.33
C ARG A 45 15.45 15.99 4.52
N SER A 46 15.37 14.74 4.08
CA SER A 46 14.18 13.89 4.08
C SER A 46 14.43 12.58 4.78
N LYS A 47 13.39 11.78 4.98
CA LYS A 47 13.47 10.42 5.51
C LYS A 47 12.89 9.45 4.48
N LEU A 48 13.49 8.26 4.41
CA LEU A 48 12.92 7.14 3.68
C LEU A 48 11.68 6.63 4.43
N VAL A 49 10.60 6.35 3.72
CA VAL A 49 9.48 5.61 4.31
C VAL A 49 9.88 4.15 4.43
N GLU A 50 9.97 3.65 5.65
CA GLU A 50 10.39 2.28 5.92
C GLU A 50 9.37 1.28 5.40
N ASN A 51 9.83 0.32 4.64
CA ASN A 51 9.10 -0.86 4.20
C ASN A 51 10.11 -2.01 4.01
N LYS A 52 10.24 -2.85 5.02
CA LYS A 52 11.21 -3.94 5.04
C LYS A 52 10.96 -4.95 3.94
N ASP A 53 9.70 -5.31 3.71
CA ASP A 53 9.32 -6.32 2.70
C ASP A 53 9.64 -5.83 1.29
N LEU A 54 9.38 -4.55 1.01
CA LEU A 54 9.79 -3.92 -0.24
C LEU A 54 11.32 -3.95 -0.40
N PHE A 55 12.04 -3.56 0.64
CA PHE A 55 13.50 -3.52 0.60
C PHE A 55 14.10 -4.89 0.32
N ASP A 56 13.63 -5.92 1.03
CA ASP A 56 14.08 -7.30 0.86
C ASP A 56 13.74 -7.83 -0.55
N ARG A 57 12.51 -7.61 -1.04
CA ARG A 57 12.12 -7.99 -2.40
C ARG A 57 13.02 -7.35 -3.46
N VAL A 58 13.27 -6.05 -3.33
CA VAL A 58 14.10 -5.31 -4.30
C VAL A 58 15.54 -5.79 -4.28
N VAL A 59 16.14 -6.02 -3.10
CA VAL A 59 17.51 -6.56 -2.98
C VAL A 59 17.64 -7.92 -3.66
N ASP A 60 16.60 -8.76 -3.56
CA ASP A 60 16.62 -10.13 -4.06
C ASP A 60 16.29 -10.19 -5.57
N SER A 61 15.64 -9.17 -6.11
CA SER A 61 15.27 -9.09 -7.53
C SER A 61 16.37 -8.58 -8.45
N VAL A 62 17.47 -8.00 -7.93
CA VAL A 62 18.50 -7.33 -8.73
C VAL A 62 19.87 -7.96 -8.57
N GLU A 63 20.62 -8.10 -9.68
CA GLU A 63 21.99 -8.59 -9.68
C GLU A 63 23.01 -7.47 -9.46
N TYR A 64 22.77 -6.29 -10.03
CA TYR A 64 23.61 -5.09 -9.91
C TYR A 64 22.74 -3.86 -9.68
N PRO A 65 22.57 -3.42 -8.42
CA PRO A 65 21.61 -2.37 -8.10
C PRO A 65 22.10 -0.97 -8.48
N ASN A 66 21.47 -0.38 -9.47
CA ASN A 66 21.59 1.03 -9.80
C ASN A 66 20.38 1.78 -9.26
N VAL A 67 20.54 2.55 -8.21
CA VAL A 67 19.47 3.38 -7.62
C VAL A 67 19.30 4.64 -8.45
N LEU A 68 18.11 4.82 -9.00
CA LEU A 68 17.72 5.99 -9.78
C LEU A 68 16.57 6.71 -9.07
N PHE A 69 16.46 8.01 -9.31
CA PHE A 69 15.46 8.87 -8.68
C PHE A 69 14.61 9.51 -9.76
N GLY A 70 13.31 9.52 -9.54
CA GLY A 70 12.32 10.17 -10.38
C GLY A 70 11.40 11.07 -9.57
N THR A 71 10.53 11.78 -10.27
CA THR A 71 9.52 12.67 -9.67
C THR A 71 8.16 12.42 -10.32
N PHE A 72 7.11 12.80 -9.62
CA PHE A 72 5.75 12.83 -10.15
C PHE A 72 5.10 14.22 -9.94
N SER A 73 4.02 14.47 -10.63
CA SER A 73 3.32 15.76 -10.54
C SER A 73 2.65 15.93 -9.19
N GLU A 74 2.79 17.10 -8.58
CA GLU A 74 2.16 17.46 -7.30
C GLU A 74 0.63 17.41 -7.32
N LYS A 75 0.00 17.48 -8.50
CA LYS A 75 -1.45 17.30 -8.65
C LYS A 75 -1.97 15.98 -8.05
N TYR A 76 -1.11 14.95 -7.94
CA TYR A 76 -1.50 13.67 -7.36
C TYR A 76 -1.57 13.69 -5.84
N PHE A 77 -1.13 14.76 -5.16
CA PHE A 77 -1.36 14.93 -3.73
C PHE A 77 -2.82 15.16 -3.35
N ASP A 78 -3.70 15.38 -4.34
CA ASP A 78 -5.15 15.31 -4.13
C ASP A 78 -5.64 13.89 -3.81
N LEU A 79 -4.84 12.86 -4.15
CA LEU A 79 -5.10 11.48 -3.77
C LEU A 79 -4.60 11.22 -2.34
N PRO A 80 -5.27 10.32 -1.59
CA PRO A 80 -4.85 10.01 -0.23
C PRO A 80 -3.44 9.40 -0.20
N GLU A 81 -2.64 9.82 0.77
CA GLU A 81 -1.23 9.43 0.89
C GLU A 81 -1.03 7.91 0.97
N PHE A 82 -1.92 7.21 1.68
CA PHE A 82 -1.85 5.75 1.79
C PHE A 82 -1.98 5.06 0.41
N LEU A 83 -2.78 5.63 -0.49
CA LEU A 83 -2.93 5.11 -1.85
C LEU A 83 -1.68 5.36 -2.69
N LEU A 84 -1.11 6.58 -2.63
CA LEU A 84 0.14 6.90 -3.32
C LEU A 84 1.26 5.95 -2.88
N LYS A 85 1.38 5.69 -1.59
CA LYS A 85 2.36 4.74 -1.03
C LYS A 85 2.12 3.32 -1.52
N SER A 86 0.88 2.83 -1.50
CA SER A 86 0.54 1.48 -1.97
C SER A 86 0.87 1.30 -3.46
N VAL A 87 0.50 2.27 -4.31
CA VAL A 87 0.85 2.24 -5.74
C VAL A 87 2.37 2.14 -5.93
N MET A 88 3.16 2.93 -5.20
CA MET A 88 4.61 2.91 -5.30
C MET A 88 5.21 1.60 -4.77
N PHE A 89 4.76 1.11 -3.62
CA PHE A 89 5.34 -0.04 -2.94
C PHE A 89 4.93 -1.37 -3.56
N GLU A 90 3.66 -1.54 -3.90
CA GLU A 90 3.10 -2.84 -4.25
C GLU A 90 3.07 -3.08 -5.75
N LYS A 91 2.87 -2.01 -6.54
CA LYS A 91 2.75 -2.15 -8.00
C LYS A 91 4.04 -1.86 -8.75
N GLN A 92 4.97 -1.12 -8.15
CA GLN A 92 6.15 -0.64 -8.87
C GLN A 92 7.48 -0.96 -8.18
N ASP A 93 7.48 -1.45 -6.95
CA ASP A 93 8.67 -1.64 -6.11
C ASP A 93 9.51 -0.35 -5.99
N TYR A 94 8.83 0.81 -5.85
CA TYR A 94 9.47 2.11 -5.69
C TYR A 94 9.53 2.51 -4.22
N PHE A 95 10.64 3.12 -3.85
CA PHE A 95 10.83 3.74 -2.53
C PHE A 95 10.31 5.17 -2.55
N CYS A 96 9.62 5.59 -1.50
CA CYS A 96 9.16 6.95 -1.33
C CYS A 96 9.77 7.64 -0.11
N PHE A 97 9.71 8.95 -0.09
CA PHE A 97 10.36 9.79 0.89
C PHE A 97 9.36 10.74 1.53
N VAL A 98 9.62 11.08 2.80
CA VAL A 98 8.87 12.08 3.54
C VAL A 98 9.77 13.20 4.00
N LYS A 99 9.24 14.42 4.02
CA LYS A 99 9.89 15.60 4.57
C LYS A 99 8.88 16.38 5.40
N ASN A 100 9.23 16.72 6.64
CA ASN A 100 8.31 17.35 7.58
C ASN A 100 6.97 16.58 7.68
N GLU A 101 7.07 15.25 7.81
CA GLU A 101 5.95 14.31 7.90
C GLU A 101 5.04 14.19 6.67
N SER A 102 5.31 14.94 5.62
CA SER A 102 4.55 14.90 4.36
C SER A 102 5.28 14.12 3.28
N LEU A 103 4.54 13.37 2.47
CA LEU A 103 5.08 12.62 1.33
C LEU A 103 5.69 13.60 0.32
N MET A 104 6.88 13.26 -0.18
CA MET A 104 7.53 14.01 -1.25
C MET A 104 7.08 13.51 -2.64
N ASN A 105 7.07 14.41 -3.63
CA ASN A 105 6.85 14.06 -5.04
C ASN A 105 8.06 13.39 -5.70
N SER A 106 8.89 12.73 -4.92
CA SER A 106 10.09 12.06 -5.37
C SER A 106 10.05 10.60 -4.97
N PHE A 107 10.54 9.73 -5.84
CA PHE A 107 10.67 8.31 -5.58
C PHE A 107 12.02 7.77 -6.04
N ALA A 108 12.43 6.63 -5.49
CA ALA A 108 13.58 5.89 -5.99
C ALA A 108 13.15 4.53 -6.49
N PHE A 109 13.86 4.05 -7.50
CA PHE A 109 13.69 2.71 -8.06
C PHE A 109 15.05 2.12 -8.41
N ILE A 110 15.08 0.80 -8.54
CA ILE A 110 16.33 0.08 -8.82
C ILE A 110 16.29 -0.45 -10.25
N SER A 111 17.42 -0.29 -10.96
CA SER A 111 17.60 -0.83 -12.29
C SER A 111 18.87 -1.69 -12.36
N SER A 112 18.77 -2.89 -12.91
CA SER A 112 19.93 -3.73 -13.24
C SER A 112 20.56 -3.39 -14.59
N LYS A 113 19.96 -2.47 -15.35
CA LYS A 113 20.43 -2.09 -16.68
C LYS A 113 21.56 -1.06 -16.61
N ASP A 114 22.35 -1.01 -17.69
CA ASP A 114 23.34 0.03 -17.89
C ASP A 114 22.71 1.44 -17.75
N ILE A 115 23.34 2.26 -16.92
CA ILE A 115 22.88 3.62 -16.61
C ILE A 115 23.32 4.67 -17.64
N SER A 116 23.98 4.28 -18.74
CA SER A 116 24.31 5.21 -19.83
C SER A 116 23.07 5.96 -20.35
N LYS A 117 21.90 5.29 -20.32
CA LYS A 117 20.58 5.85 -20.70
C LYS A 117 19.74 6.28 -19.50
N LYS A 118 20.34 6.67 -18.37
CA LYS A 118 19.67 7.02 -17.11
C LYS A 118 18.45 7.93 -17.32
N LYS A 119 18.58 9.01 -18.08
CA LYS A 119 17.47 9.95 -18.33
C LYS A 119 16.26 9.28 -18.97
N LYS A 120 16.48 8.39 -19.96
CA LYS A 120 15.40 7.66 -20.64
C LYS A 120 14.73 6.65 -19.71
N ILE A 121 15.53 5.95 -18.89
CA ILE A 121 15.03 4.98 -17.92
C ILE A 121 14.19 5.70 -16.87
N THR A 122 14.68 6.79 -16.28
CA THR A 122 13.93 7.60 -15.30
C THR A 122 12.62 8.11 -15.88
N LYS A 123 12.66 8.69 -17.10
CA LYS A 123 11.44 9.19 -17.74
C LYS A 123 10.42 8.08 -18.02
N GLY A 124 10.87 6.89 -18.38
CA GLY A 124 10.00 5.72 -18.53
C GLY A 124 9.27 5.38 -17.22
N ASN A 125 10.00 5.31 -16.10
CA ASN A 125 9.42 5.01 -14.79
C ASN A 125 8.48 6.12 -14.28
N GLU A 126 8.81 7.40 -14.52
CA GLU A 126 7.90 8.53 -14.23
C GLU A 126 6.58 8.41 -15.02
N ASN A 127 6.64 8.02 -16.29
CA ASN A 127 5.45 7.83 -17.12
C ASN A 127 4.61 6.63 -16.63
N VAL A 128 5.24 5.54 -16.23
CA VAL A 128 4.53 4.39 -15.64
C VAL A 128 3.83 4.80 -14.36
N LEU A 129 4.53 5.49 -13.44
CA LEU A 129 3.92 5.94 -12.19
C LEU A 129 2.78 6.93 -12.44
N LYS A 130 2.93 7.83 -13.41
CA LYS A 130 1.87 8.74 -13.84
C LYS A 130 0.62 7.98 -14.29
N ALA A 131 0.78 6.93 -15.11
CA ALA A 131 -0.34 6.11 -15.57
C ALA A 131 -1.05 5.43 -14.38
N ARG A 132 -0.28 4.82 -13.46
CA ARG A 132 -0.83 4.16 -12.26
C ARG A 132 -1.59 5.11 -11.34
N PHE A 133 -1.09 6.32 -11.12
CA PHE A 133 -1.82 7.32 -10.34
C PHE A 133 -3.09 7.80 -11.05
N SER A 134 -3.06 7.91 -12.38
CA SER A 134 -4.26 8.25 -13.16
C SER A 134 -5.30 7.14 -13.11
N ASP A 135 -4.90 5.87 -13.12
CA ASP A 135 -5.79 4.72 -12.93
C ASP A 135 -6.43 4.77 -11.52
N ALA A 136 -5.63 5.02 -10.49
CA ALA A 136 -6.13 5.15 -9.12
C ALA A 136 -7.12 6.32 -8.95
N GLU A 137 -6.84 7.47 -9.57
CA GLU A 137 -7.74 8.62 -9.63
C GLU A 137 -9.07 8.27 -10.31
N PHE A 138 -9.01 7.50 -11.40
CA PHE A 138 -10.18 7.02 -12.11
C PHE A 138 -11.03 6.10 -11.23
N PHE A 139 -10.43 5.11 -10.56
CA PHE A 139 -11.17 4.21 -9.66
C PHE A 139 -11.87 4.97 -8.52
N ILE A 140 -11.21 5.95 -7.90
CA ILE A 140 -11.86 6.80 -6.89
C ILE A 140 -13.08 7.52 -7.47
N LYS A 141 -12.96 8.08 -8.67
CA LYS A 141 -14.07 8.79 -9.33
C LYS A 141 -15.24 7.85 -9.63
N GLU A 142 -14.96 6.63 -10.11
CA GLU A 142 -15.99 5.62 -10.37
C GLU A 142 -16.66 5.16 -9.08
N ASP A 143 -15.87 4.87 -8.04
CA ASP A 143 -16.39 4.42 -6.76
C ASP A 143 -17.30 5.47 -6.10
N ARG A 144 -16.95 6.75 -6.21
CA ARG A 144 -17.73 7.86 -5.62
C ARG A 144 -19.06 8.15 -6.32
N LYS A 145 -19.36 7.51 -7.46
CA LYS A 145 -20.69 7.61 -8.09
C LYS A 145 -21.78 6.93 -7.27
N LYS A 146 -21.42 6.01 -6.37
CA LYS A 146 -22.35 5.25 -5.54
C LYS A 146 -21.93 5.36 -4.07
N LYS A 147 -22.84 5.73 -3.19
CA LYS A 147 -22.57 5.82 -1.74
C LYS A 147 -22.26 4.45 -1.13
N LEU A 148 -21.55 4.45 0.00
CA LEU A 148 -21.23 3.22 0.73
C LEU A 148 -22.51 2.44 1.14
N GLU A 149 -23.53 3.15 1.64
CA GLU A 149 -24.79 2.52 2.06
C GLU A 149 -25.50 1.82 0.90
N ASP A 150 -25.45 2.38 -0.32
CA ASP A 150 -26.05 1.80 -1.52
C ASP A 150 -25.32 0.53 -2.01
N ARG A 151 -24.10 0.29 -1.51
CA ARG A 151 -23.26 -0.87 -1.85
C ARG A 151 -23.50 -2.07 -0.95
N ILE A 152 -24.19 -1.91 0.18
CA ILE A 152 -24.42 -2.99 1.15
C ILE A 152 -25.05 -4.22 0.46
N GLY A 153 -26.01 -4.01 -0.46
CA GLY A 153 -26.63 -5.08 -1.21
C GLY A 153 -25.66 -5.94 -2.03
N ASN A 154 -24.57 -5.35 -2.54
CA ASN A 154 -23.58 -6.05 -3.36
C ASN A 154 -22.75 -7.06 -2.53
N LEU A 155 -22.73 -6.95 -1.21
CA LEU A 155 -22.09 -7.93 -0.31
C LEU A 155 -22.73 -9.32 -0.42
N LYS A 156 -23.94 -9.44 -0.95
CA LYS A 156 -24.62 -10.72 -1.21
C LYS A 156 -23.90 -11.55 -2.28
N GLU A 157 -23.18 -10.91 -3.18
CA GLU A 157 -22.45 -11.53 -4.28
C GLU A 157 -21.08 -12.08 -3.85
N ILE A 158 -20.58 -11.68 -2.66
CA ILE A 158 -19.27 -12.08 -2.17
C ILE A 158 -19.43 -13.20 -1.13
N ILE A 159 -18.96 -14.39 -1.47
CA ILE A 159 -18.97 -15.55 -0.55
C ILE A 159 -17.98 -15.29 0.58
N PHE A 160 -18.44 -15.34 1.83
CA PHE A 160 -17.55 -15.21 3.00
C PHE A 160 -16.78 -16.51 3.23
N PHE A 161 -17.50 -17.62 3.37
CA PHE A 161 -16.91 -18.95 3.60
C PHE A 161 -17.90 -20.02 3.18
N ARG A 162 -17.38 -21.18 2.72
CA ARG A 162 -18.22 -22.33 2.35
C ARG A 162 -19.05 -22.76 3.56
N ASN A 163 -20.38 -22.79 3.42
CA ASN A 163 -21.35 -23.08 4.48
C ASN A 163 -21.58 -21.98 5.55
N ALA A 164 -20.89 -20.83 5.47
CA ALA A 164 -21.11 -19.70 6.39
C ALA A 164 -21.82 -18.52 5.72
N GLY A 165 -22.18 -18.67 4.44
CA GLY A 165 -22.93 -17.69 3.67
C GLY A 165 -22.05 -16.61 3.03
N ASN A 166 -22.67 -15.48 2.67
CA ASN A 166 -22.03 -14.34 2.03
C ASN A 166 -21.67 -13.25 3.06
N LEU A 167 -20.95 -12.20 2.58
CA LEU A 167 -20.52 -11.09 3.45
C LEU A 167 -21.70 -10.28 4.00
N TYR A 168 -22.80 -10.18 3.28
CA TYR A 168 -24.02 -9.54 3.77
C TYR A 168 -24.55 -10.27 5.02
N GLN A 169 -24.68 -11.59 4.96
CA GLN A 169 -25.13 -12.40 6.10
C GLN A 169 -24.14 -12.37 7.26
N ARG A 170 -22.82 -12.27 6.97
CA ARG A 170 -21.81 -12.06 8.01
C ARG A 170 -22.02 -10.71 8.71
N ALA A 171 -22.19 -9.62 7.96
CA ALA A 171 -22.45 -8.29 8.52
C ALA A 171 -23.69 -8.27 9.43
N GLU A 172 -24.79 -8.94 9.02
CA GLU A 172 -25.99 -9.08 9.86
C GLU A 172 -25.71 -9.84 11.18
N ARG A 173 -24.90 -10.91 11.12
CA ARG A 173 -24.51 -11.65 12.35
C ARG A 173 -23.66 -10.80 13.27
N ILE A 174 -22.68 -10.07 12.73
CA ILE A 174 -21.83 -9.14 13.50
C ILE A 174 -22.69 -8.07 14.15
N GLN A 175 -23.61 -7.45 13.41
CA GLN A 175 -24.52 -6.44 13.95
C GLN A 175 -25.31 -6.96 15.13
N LYS A 176 -25.92 -8.15 15.03
CA LYS A 176 -26.66 -8.79 16.14
C LYS A 176 -25.77 -9.05 17.35
N LEU A 177 -24.55 -9.52 17.11
CA LEU A 177 -23.57 -9.79 18.17
C LEU A 177 -23.15 -8.49 18.88
N ILE A 178 -22.88 -7.43 18.15
CA ILE A 178 -22.50 -6.12 18.72
C ILE A 178 -23.65 -5.54 19.56
N ILE A 179 -24.89 -5.62 19.08
CA ILE A 179 -26.08 -5.19 19.82
C ILE A 179 -26.20 -5.98 21.14
N PHE A 180 -26.00 -7.29 21.10
CA PHE A 180 -26.04 -8.14 22.29
C PHE A 180 -24.93 -7.79 23.30
N ILE A 181 -23.67 -7.65 22.83
CA ILE A 181 -22.52 -7.31 23.68
C ILE A 181 -22.71 -5.92 24.30
N SER A 182 -23.07 -4.91 23.51
CA SER A 182 -23.24 -3.55 24.01
C SER A 182 -24.29 -3.44 25.10
N GLY A 183 -25.36 -4.23 25.02
CA GLY A 183 -26.37 -4.34 26.09
C GLY A 183 -25.85 -4.98 27.38
N LYS A 184 -24.86 -5.89 27.30
CA LYS A 184 -24.27 -6.54 28.48
C LYS A 184 -23.24 -5.68 29.21
N ILE A 185 -22.52 -4.83 28.49
CA ILE A 185 -21.46 -3.98 29.06
C ILE A 185 -21.90 -2.53 29.27
N ASN A 186 -23.21 -2.25 29.14
CA ASN A 186 -23.84 -0.92 29.32
C ASN A 186 -23.16 0.19 28.46
N LEU A 187 -22.73 -0.13 27.28
CA LEU A 187 -22.19 0.85 26.33
C LEU A 187 -23.29 1.28 25.33
N ASP A 188 -23.53 2.58 25.25
CA ASP A 188 -24.51 3.11 24.29
C ASP A 188 -23.92 3.25 22.89
N PHE A 189 -24.03 2.18 22.09
CA PHE A 189 -23.66 2.20 20.68
C PHE A 189 -24.83 2.41 19.73
N LYS A 190 -26.04 2.74 20.22
CA LYS A 190 -27.23 2.86 19.36
C LYS A 190 -27.03 3.79 18.20
N LYS A 191 -26.31 4.91 18.39
CA LYS A 191 -26.00 5.88 17.33
C LYS A 191 -25.16 5.29 16.20
N PHE A 192 -24.44 4.19 16.42
CA PHE A 192 -23.56 3.55 15.42
C PHE A 192 -24.18 2.34 14.75
N TYR A 193 -25.32 1.82 15.22
CA TYR A 193 -25.92 0.59 14.68
C TYR A 193 -26.15 0.63 13.17
N LYS A 194 -26.51 1.77 12.62
CA LYS A 194 -26.70 1.96 11.18
C LYS A 194 -25.42 1.79 10.35
N TYR A 195 -24.23 1.94 10.97
CA TYR A 195 -22.96 1.86 10.28
C TYR A 195 -22.30 0.47 10.37
N LEU A 196 -22.82 -0.44 11.22
CA LEU A 196 -22.19 -1.74 11.42
C LEU A 196 -22.18 -2.62 10.18
N ASN A 197 -23.14 -2.44 9.27
CA ASN A 197 -23.20 -3.16 8.00
C ASN A 197 -22.18 -2.66 6.96
N LEU A 198 -21.43 -1.60 7.28
CA LEU A 198 -20.46 -1.01 6.36
C LEU A 198 -19.05 -1.62 6.49
N SER A 199 -18.83 -2.50 7.47
CA SER A 199 -17.51 -3.02 7.80
C SER A 199 -16.73 -3.63 6.62
N ASN A 200 -17.41 -4.25 5.66
CA ASN A 200 -16.75 -4.86 4.51
C ASN A 200 -17.23 -4.31 3.15
N VAL A 201 -17.92 -3.17 3.16
CA VAL A 201 -18.55 -2.63 1.95
C VAL A 201 -17.53 -2.19 0.91
N ASP A 202 -16.35 -1.79 1.32
CA ASP A 202 -15.26 -1.40 0.43
C ASP A 202 -14.71 -2.53 -0.44
N LEU A 203 -14.95 -3.81 -0.08
CA LEU A 203 -14.69 -4.95 -0.98
C LEU A 203 -15.51 -4.91 -2.27
N THR A 204 -16.57 -4.13 -2.32
CA THR A 204 -17.37 -3.90 -3.52
C THR A 204 -16.86 -2.75 -4.38
N CYS A 205 -15.81 -2.05 -3.93
CA CYS A 205 -15.22 -0.91 -4.60
C CYS A 205 -14.15 -1.34 -5.60
N GLU A 206 -14.09 -0.66 -6.74
CA GLU A 206 -13.10 -0.97 -7.79
C GLU A 206 -11.68 -0.71 -7.30
N LEU A 207 -11.49 0.32 -6.46
CA LEU A 207 -10.19 0.62 -5.88
C LEU A 207 -9.66 -0.54 -5.00
N VAL A 208 -10.51 -1.18 -4.19
CA VAL A 208 -10.11 -2.33 -3.35
C VAL A 208 -9.88 -3.59 -4.19
N LYS A 209 -10.64 -3.77 -5.27
CA LYS A 209 -10.39 -4.88 -6.22
C LYS A 209 -8.99 -4.78 -6.84
N GLU A 210 -8.55 -3.56 -7.18
CA GLU A 210 -7.21 -3.32 -7.73
C GLU A 210 -6.11 -3.33 -6.65
N PHE A 211 -6.41 -2.83 -5.43
CA PHE A 211 -5.49 -2.74 -4.30
C PHE A 211 -6.09 -3.45 -3.05
N PRO A 212 -6.08 -4.80 -3.00
CA PRO A 212 -6.70 -5.55 -1.90
C PRO A 212 -6.11 -5.25 -0.51
N SER A 213 -4.84 -4.87 -0.44
CA SER A 213 -4.16 -4.47 0.79
C SER A 213 -4.71 -3.19 1.43
N LEU A 214 -5.49 -2.42 0.68
CA LEU A 214 -6.12 -1.19 1.13
C LEU A 214 -7.54 -1.39 1.67
N GLN A 215 -8.01 -2.64 1.78
CA GLN A 215 -9.27 -2.97 2.44
C GLN A 215 -9.31 -2.37 3.84
N GLY A 216 -10.44 -1.81 4.21
CA GLY A 216 -10.63 -1.02 5.44
C GLY A 216 -10.21 0.44 5.25
N LYS A 217 -8.98 0.71 4.83
CA LYS A 217 -8.48 2.09 4.61
C LYS A 217 -9.29 2.84 3.56
N VAL A 218 -9.65 2.17 2.47
CA VAL A 218 -10.50 2.74 1.42
C VAL A 218 -11.92 2.97 1.95
N GLY A 219 -12.48 2.02 2.69
CA GLY A 219 -13.79 2.15 3.32
C GLY A 219 -13.85 3.34 4.27
N GLY A 220 -12.88 3.49 5.18
CA GLY A 220 -12.80 4.64 6.07
C GLY A 220 -12.57 5.98 5.35
N TYR A 221 -11.79 5.98 4.30
CA TYR A 221 -11.59 7.17 3.46
C TYR A 221 -12.90 7.59 2.77
N TYR A 222 -13.63 6.66 2.16
CA TYR A 222 -14.93 6.98 1.55
C TYR A 222 -15.97 7.40 2.58
N ALA A 223 -15.99 6.75 3.75
CA ALA A 223 -16.85 7.16 4.86
C ALA A 223 -16.57 8.63 5.30
N SER A 224 -15.30 9.04 5.35
CA SER A 224 -14.93 10.41 5.67
C SER A 224 -15.40 11.41 4.62
N LEU A 225 -15.33 11.04 3.33
CA LEU A 225 -15.84 11.87 2.23
C LEU A 225 -17.37 11.99 2.23
N GLU A 226 -18.07 11.01 2.81
CA GLU A 226 -19.52 11.02 3.01
C GLU A 226 -19.95 11.66 4.35
N ASN A 227 -19.01 12.29 5.07
CA ASN A 227 -19.23 12.96 6.36
C ASN A 227 -19.75 12.06 7.47
N PHE A 228 -19.27 10.80 7.51
CA PHE A 228 -19.56 9.92 8.63
C PHE A 228 -18.79 10.36 9.88
N PRO A 229 -19.28 10.02 11.10
CA PRO A 229 -18.55 10.32 12.32
C PRO A 229 -17.11 9.76 12.28
N ASN A 230 -16.16 10.52 12.85
CA ASN A 230 -14.75 10.11 12.83
C ASN A 230 -14.56 8.73 13.46
N GLU A 231 -15.28 8.42 14.56
CA GLU A 231 -15.20 7.10 15.20
C GLU A 231 -15.61 5.96 14.26
N VAL A 232 -16.54 6.21 13.33
CA VAL A 232 -16.96 5.23 12.31
C VAL A 232 -15.89 5.09 11.23
N CYS A 233 -15.34 6.21 10.73
CA CYS A 233 -14.27 6.20 9.75
C CYS A 233 -13.05 5.45 10.26
N ASP A 234 -12.65 5.72 11.51
CA ASP A 234 -11.53 5.06 12.18
C ASP A 234 -11.79 3.56 12.41
N ALA A 235 -13.02 3.21 12.82
CA ALA A 235 -13.39 1.83 13.03
C ALA A 235 -13.33 1.01 11.73
N ILE A 236 -13.86 1.54 10.62
CA ILE A 236 -13.78 0.91 9.32
C ILE A 236 -12.32 0.81 8.85
N SER A 237 -11.52 1.86 9.03
CA SER A 237 -10.13 1.89 8.58
C SER A 237 -9.24 0.86 9.30
N ASN A 238 -9.50 0.61 10.60
CA ASN A 238 -8.64 -0.16 11.47
C ASN A 238 -9.19 -1.54 11.84
N GLN A 239 -10.34 -1.97 11.29
CA GLN A 239 -10.99 -3.24 11.63
C GLN A 239 -10.12 -4.49 11.38
N TYR A 240 -9.09 -4.40 10.54
CA TYR A 240 -8.15 -5.49 10.26
C TYR A 240 -6.83 -5.37 11.02
N ASN A 241 -6.67 -4.32 11.82
CA ASN A 241 -5.48 -4.15 12.64
C ASN A 241 -5.63 -4.94 13.93
N LEU A 242 -4.97 -6.11 14.01
CA LEU A 242 -5.00 -7.00 15.17
C LEU A 242 -4.13 -6.50 16.34
N ASP A 243 -3.22 -5.58 16.10
CA ASP A 243 -2.51 -4.88 17.15
C ASP A 243 -3.52 -3.95 17.82
N PHE A 244 -4.09 -4.42 18.91
CA PHE A 244 -5.10 -3.71 19.68
C PHE A 244 -4.71 -2.24 19.82
N PRO A 245 -5.52 -1.34 19.27
CA PRO A 245 -5.17 0.06 19.31
C PRO A 245 -5.10 0.48 20.78
N LYS A 246 -4.08 1.23 21.11
CA LYS A 246 -4.03 2.04 22.32
C LYS A 246 -5.13 3.12 22.33
N SER A 247 -6.09 3.06 21.41
CA SER A 247 -7.19 4.00 21.25
C SER A 247 -8.43 3.46 21.96
N ASP A 248 -9.12 4.31 22.69
CA ASP A 248 -10.40 4.04 23.37
C ASP A 248 -11.59 3.84 22.41
N ASN A 249 -11.33 3.54 21.12
CA ASN A 249 -12.38 3.34 20.13
C ASN A 249 -12.91 1.90 20.17
N TYR A 250 -13.85 1.65 21.08
CA TYR A 250 -14.54 0.36 21.21
C TYR A 250 -15.26 -0.09 19.93
N LEU A 251 -15.65 0.86 19.05
CA LEU A 251 -16.29 0.51 17.79
C LEU A 251 -15.32 -0.21 16.84
N THR A 252 -14.05 0.20 16.83
CA THR A 252 -12.99 -0.52 16.06
C THR A 252 -12.86 -1.95 16.54
N LEU A 253 -12.83 -2.17 17.87
CA LEU A 253 -12.76 -3.51 18.44
C LEU A 253 -13.95 -4.37 18.02
N LEU A 254 -15.15 -3.81 18.10
CA LEU A 254 -16.38 -4.52 17.75
C LEU A 254 -16.49 -4.83 16.26
N MET A 255 -15.99 -3.96 15.37
CA MET A 255 -15.96 -4.20 13.93
C MET A 255 -14.89 -5.20 13.51
N SER A 256 -13.87 -5.45 14.35
CA SER A 256 -12.79 -6.42 14.07
C SER A 256 -13.18 -7.87 14.39
N ILE A 257 -14.35 -8.11 14.98
CA ILE A 257 -14.93 -9.45 15.24
C ILE A 257 -15.43 -10.07 13.93
#